data_d5ac9530feba7cc83a0d3447ebe56fca
#
_entry.id   d5ac9530feba7cc83a0d3447ebe56fca
#
_cell.length_a   1.000
_cell.length_b   1.000
_cell.length_c   1.000
_cell.angle_alpha   90.00
_cell.angle_beta   90.00
_cell.angle_gamma   90.00
#
_symmetry.space_group_name_H-M   'P 1'
#
loop_
_entity.id
_entity.type
_entity.pdbx_description
1 polymer ?
#
loop_
_entity_poly.entity_id
_entity_poly.type
_entity_poly.pdbx_seq_one_letter_code
_entity_poly.pdbx_strand_id
1 'polypeptide(L)'
;MGLGELIFPRACAGCGAPGEVLCPQCRDHLRQPPYMVARPRPLGAPVYALGPYSDIRRRIIIGMKERGNRPVREYVGAVFAAGLAHLSARGDIPREFTLVPAPTRPRSARARGGDPVSAVCHAAAQHQRVGVCAALTMGQS
;
A
#
# COMPACT_ATOMS: atom_id res chain seq x y z
N MET A 1 16.70 5.42 22.23
CA MET A 1 16.20 4.05 22.01
C MET A 1 15.33 3.64 23.18
N GLY A 2 14.11 3.24 22.93
CA GLY A 2 13.22 2.70 23.96
C GLY A 2 13.58 1.25 24.30
N LEU A 3 13.20 0.81 25.49
CA LEU A 3 13.35 -0.60 25.92
C LEU A 3 12.70 -1.59 24.94
N GLY A 4 11.62 -1.19 24.25
CA GLY A 4 10.95 -2.01 23.24
C GLY A 4 11.82 -2.33 22.03
N GLU A 5 12.76 -1.47 21.64
CA GLU A 5 13.69 -1.72 20.54
C GLU A 5 14.80 -2.72 20.89
N LEU A 6 15.14 -2.81 22.17
CA LEU A 6 16.08 -3.81 22.66
C LEU A 6 15.48 -5.21 22.76
N ILE A 7 14.16 -5.30 23.08
CA ILE A 7 13.45 -6.56 23.25
C ILE A 7 12.87 -7.07 21.91
N PHE A 8 12.43 -6.16 21.05
CA PHE A 8 11.82 -6.45 19.74
C PHE A 8 12.51 -5.62 18.65
N PRO A 9 13.73 -6.04 18.23
CA PRO A 9 14.47 -5.31 17.20
C PRO A 9 13.67 -5.24 15.91
N ARG A 10 13.70 -4.07 15.24
CA ARG A 10 13.05 -3.88 13.95
C ARG A 10 13.68 -4.80 12.91
N ALA A 11 12.86 -5.39 12.09
CA ALA A 11 13.28 -6.17 10.95
C ALA A 11 12.58 -5.66 9.70
N CYS A 12 13.29 -5.70 8.57
CA CYS A 12 12.75 -5.29 7.29
C CYS A 12 11.53 -6.16 6.90
N ALA A 13 10.42 -5.52 6.60
CA ALA A 13 9.19 -6.21 6.20
C ALA A 13 9.34 -7.01 4.90
N GLY A 14 10.31 -6.67 4.05
CA GLY A 14 10.57 -7.35 2.79
C GLY A 14 11.52 -8.54 2.91
N CYS A 15 12.69 -8.35 3.48
CA CYS A 15 13.74 -9.37 3.51
C CYS A 15 14.09 -9.90 4.90
N GLY A 16 13.58 -9.28 5.96
CA GLY A 16 13.87 -9.68 7.35
C GLY A 16 15.18 -9.16 7.89
N ALA A 17 15.95 -8.34 7.16
CA ALA A 17 17.20 -7.77 7.64
C ALA A 17 16.97 -6.92 8.89
N PRO A 18 17.84 -7.01 9.91
CA PRO A 18 17.65 -6.26 11.14
C PRO A 18 17.93 -4.76 10.96
N GLY A 19 17.32 -3.93 11.81
CA GLY A 19 17.64 -2.52 11.97
C GLY A 19 16.63 -1.54 11.40
N GLU A 20 15.89 -1.88 10.37
CA GLU A 20 14.94 -0.97 9.69
C GLU A 20 13.61 -1.64 9.40
N VAL A 21 12.55 -0.83 9.37
CA VAL A 21 11.20 -1.29 8.98
C VAL A 21 11.17 -1.74 7.50
N LEU A 22 11.92 -1.05 6.66
CA LEU A 22 12.10 -1.37 5.26
C LEU A 22 13.50 -0.93 4.83
N CYS A 23 14.38 -1.89 4.52
CA CYS A 23 15.76 -1.60 4.16
C CYS A 23 15.88 -0.93 2.78
N PRO A 24 17.00 -0.23 2.48
CA PRO A 24 17.19 0.46 1.21
C PRO A 24 17.01 -0.44 -0.01
N GLN A 25 17.47 -1.67 0.02
CA GLN A 25 17.32 -2.63 -1.09
C GLN A 25 15.85 -2.95 -1.36
N CYS A 26 15.06 -3.18 -0.30
CA CYS A 26 13.63 -3.43 -0.45
C CYS A 26 12.85 -2.18 -0.88
N ARG A 27 13.28 -0.99 -0.45
CA ARG A 27 12.73 0.27 -0.95
C ARG A 27 12.98 0.43 -2.44
N ASP A 28 14.19 0.15 -2.90
CA ASP A 28 14.52 0.21 -4.33
C ASP A 28 13.72 -0.80 -5.15
N HIS A 29 13.48 -1.98 -4.59
CA HIS A 29 12.65 -3.00 -5.21
C HIS A 29 11.20 -2.53 -5.43
N LEU A 30 10.69 -1.63 -4.59
CA LEU A 30 9.36 -1.05 -4.72
C LEU A 30 9.28 0.09 -5.75
N ARG A 31 10.41 0.65 -6.19
CA ARG A 31 10.50 1.80 -7.10
C ARG A 31 10.34 1.44 -8.57
N GLN A 32 9.38 0.60 -8.89
CA GLN A 32 9.10 0.27 -10.29
C GLN A 32 7.90 1.08 -10.78
N PRO A 33 7.90 1.58 -12.02
CA PRO A 33 6.77 2.31 -12.55
C PRO A 33 5.54 1.41 -12.64
N PRO A 34 4.34 1.95 -12.36
CA PRO A 34 3.11 1.19 -12.54
C PRO A 34 2.90 0.84 -14.01
N TYR A 35 2.22 -0.26 -14.26
CA TYR A 35 1.88 -0.71 -15.61
C TYR A 35 0.45 -1.22 -15.67
N MET A 36 -0.14 -1.15 -16.86
CA MET A 36 -1.48 -1.66 -17.12
C MET A 36 -1.47 -3.19 -17.10
N VAL A 37 -2.38 -3.77 -16.34
CA VAL A 37 -2.54 -5.21 -16.28
C VAL A 37 -3.39 -5.69 -17.43
N ALA A 38 -2.88 -6.60 -18.25
CA ALA A 38 -3.66 -7.28 -19.26
C ALA A 38 -4.70 -8.21 -18.61
N ARG A 39 -5.95 -8.15 -19.06
CA ARG A 39 -7.04 -8.96 -18.53
C ARG A 39 -7.74 -9.75 -19.60
N PRO A 40 -8.13 -11.00 -19.32
CA PRO A 40 -8.92 -11.82 -20.25
C PRO A 40 -10.32 -11.24 -20.52
N ARG A 41 -10.87 -10.47 -19.58
CA ARG A 41 -12.18 -9.80 -19.71
C ARG A 41 -12.05 -8.33 -19.32
N PRO A 42 -12.40 -7.40 -20.20
CA PRO A 42 -12.40 -5.98 -19.87
C PRO A 42 -13.48 -5.67 -18.83
N LEU A 43 -13.08 -4.92 -17.78
CA LEU A 43 -14.01 -4.45 -16.74
C LEU A 43 -14.60 -3.08 -17.05
N GLY A 44 -14.41 -2.56 -18.26
CA GLY A 44 -14.80 -1.20 -18.60
C GLY A 44 -13.91 -0.10 -18.01
N ALA A 45 -12.88 -0.47 -17.22
CA ALA A 45 -11.92 0.45 -16.64
C ALA A 45 -10.52 -0.16 -16.69
N PRO A 46 -9.46 0.65 -16.90
CA PRO A 46 -8.09 0.17 -16.86
C PRO A 46 -7.71 -0.26 -15.44
N VAL A 47 -6.82 -1.24 -15.34
CA VAL A 47 -6.26 -1.72 -14.08
C VAL A 47 -4.75 -1.62 -14.14
N TYR A 48 -4.18 -1.01 -13.13
CA TYR A 48 -2.74 -0.81 -13.00
C TYR A 48 -2.19 -1.57 -11.80
N ALA A 49 -1.00 -2.15 -11.95
CA ALA A 49 -0.23 -2.72 -10.87
C ALA A 49 0.94 -1.79 -10.55
N LEU A 50 1.29 -1.66 -9.27
CA LEU A 50 2.45 -0.88 -8.82
C LEU A 50 3.77 -1.62 -9.00
N GLY A 51 3.74 -2.81 -9.56
CA GLY A 51 4.90 -3.61 -9.86
C GLY A 51 4.57 -5.09 -9.96
N PRO A 52 5.49 -5.92 -10.45
CA PRO A 52 5.27 -7.34 -10.59
C PRO A 52 5.19 -8.04 -9.22
N TYR A 53 4.54 -9.18 -9.19
CA TYR A 53 4.54 -10.04 -8.01
C TYR A 53 5.98 -10.47 -7.68
N SER A 54 6.32 -10.39 -6.40
CA SER A 54 7.59 -10.87 -5.86
C SER A 54 7.44 -11.27 -4.41
N ASP A 55 8.35 -12.09 -3.90
CA ASP A 55 8.35 -12.48 -2.50
C ASP A 55 8.52 -11.28 -1.56
N ILE A 56 9.35 -10.32 -1.94
CA ILE A 56 9.54 -9.08 -1.18
C ILE A 56 8.22 -8.31 -1.07
N ARG A 57 7.53 -8.07 -2.20
CA ARG A 57 6.24 -7.37 -2.22
C ARG A 57 5.18 -8.12 -1.42
N ARG A 58 5.12 -9.42 -1.59
CA ARG A 58 4.20 -10.29 -0.86
C ARG A 58 4.41 -10.17 0.66
N ARG A 59 5.64 -10.24 1.14
CA ARG A 59 5.98 -10.13 2.57
C ARG A 59 5.62 -8.75 3.13
N ILE A 60 5.90 -7.68 2.38
CA ILE A 60 5.53 -6.31 2.77
C ILE A 60 4.02 -6.19 2.94
N ILE A 61 3.24 -6.66 1.97
CA ILE A 61 1.78 -6.60 2.02
C ILE A 61 1.22 -7.45 3.16
N ILE A 62 1.74 -8.65 3.37
CA ILE A 62 1.34 -9.51 4.49
C ILE A 62 1.69 -8.86 5.82
N GLY A 63 2.88 -8.30 5.96
CA GLY A 63 3.30 -7.59 7.17
C GLY A 63 2.36 -6.41 7.49
N MET A 64 2.00 -5.65 6.48
CA MET A 64 1.08 -4.54 6.60
C MET A 64 -0.35 -4.97 6.95
N LYS A 65 -0.87 -5.99 6.27
CA LYS A 65 -2.27 -6.41 6.36
C LYS A 65 -2.54 -7.40 7.50
N GLU A 66 -1.66 -8.39 7.67
CA GLU A 66 -1.92 -9.53 8.56
C GLU A 66 -1.17 -9.44 9.89
N ARG A 67 0.01 -8.80 9.92
CA ARG A 67 0.88 -8.73 11.10
C ARG A 67 0.84 -7.40 11.83
N GLY A 68 -0.02 -6.46 11.40
CA GLY A 68 -0.18 -5.16 12.03
C GLY A 68 1.07 -4.26 11.97
N ASN A 69 1.93 -4.44 10.97
CA ASN A 69 3.11 -3.58 10.78
C ASN A 69 2.66 -2.20 10.26
N ARG A 70 2.26 -1.34 11.20
CA ARG A 70 1.79 0.00 10.88
C ARG A 70 2.85 0.91 10.26
N PRO A 71 4.12 0.91 10.74
CA PRO A 71 5.15 1.77 10.15
C PRO A 71 5.36 1.53 8.66
N VAL A 72 5.19 0.31 8.16
CA VAL A 72 5.36 0.03 6.74
C VAL A 72 4.26 0.64 5.86
N ARG A 73 3.11 0.98 6.44
CA ARG A 73 1.99 1.62 5.72
C ARG A 73 2.37 2.96 5.09
N GLU A 74 3.21 3.74 5.76
CA GLU A 74 3.71 5.02 5.22
C GLU A 74 4.57 4.80 3.98
N TYR A 75 5.45 3.81 4.01
CA TYR A 75 6.25 3.45 2.84
C TYR A 75 5.39 2.97 1.66
N VAL A 76 4.43 2.12 1.92
CA VAL A 76 3.49 1.65 0.88
C VAL A 76 2.64 2.81 0.36
N GLY A 77 2.21 3.71 1.24
CA GLY A 77 1.50 4.95 0.87
C GLY A 77 2.34 5.85 -0.03
N ALA A 78 3.63 6.02 0.27
CA ALA A 78 4.53 6.81 -0.56
C ALA A 78 4.76 6.18 -1.94
N VAL A 79 4.91 4.85 -2.00
CA VAL A 79 5.01 4.11 -3.27
C VAL A 79 3.73 4.28 -4.08
N PHE A 80 2.58 4.18 -3.45
CA PHE A 80 1.29 4.38 -4.09
C PHE A 80 1.14 5.80 -4.63
N ALA A 81 1.49 6.81 -3.83
CA ALA A 81 1.47 8.21 -4.26
C ALA A 81 2.38 8.45 -5.48
N ALA A 82 3.59 7.91 -5.47
CA ALA A 82 4.51 8.00 -6.59
C ALA A 82 3.95 7.33 -7.85
N GLY A 83 3.30 6.18 -7.71
CA GLY A 83 2.62 5.49 -8.82
C GLY A 83 1.48 6.31 -9.41
N LEU A 84 0.65 6.91 -8.56
CA LEU A 84 -0.45 7.79 -9.00
C LEU A 84 0.09 9.03 -9.73
N ALA A 85 1.14 9.64 -9.20
CA ALA A 85 1.80 10.79 -9.84
C ALA A 85 2.36 10.43 -11.21
N HIS A 86 2.98 9.27 -11.34
CA HIS A 86 3.49 8.77 -12.61
C HIS A 86 2.36 8.58 -13.65
N LEU A 87 1.28 7.92 -13.27
CA LEU A 87 0.13 7.70 -14.15
C LEU A 87 -0.54 9.02 -14.55
N SER A 88 -0.67 9.97 -13.62
CA SER A 88 -1.23 11.28 -13.88
C SER A 88 -0.35 12.09 -14.83
N ALA A 89 0.97 12.06 -14.64
CA ALA A 89 1.92 12.75 -15.51
C ALA A 89 1.90 12.21 -16.96
N ARG A 90 1.63 10.93 -17.12
CA ARG A 90 1.45 10.30 -18.44
C ARG A 90 0.10 10.57 -19.08
N GLY A 91 -0.86 11.09 -18.33
CA GLY A 91 -2.24 11.27 -18.79
C GLY A 91 -3.09 9.99 -18.72
N ASP A 92 -2.60 8.93 -18.08
CA ASP A 92 -3.33 7.67 -17.94
C ASP A 92 -4.49 7.79 -16.95
N ILE A 93 -4.37 8.70 -15.96
CA ILE A 93 -5.43 9.07 -15.04
C ILE A 93 -5.56 10.58 -14.93
N PRO A 94 -6.72 11.13 -14.52
CA PRO A 94 -6.88 12.57 -14.30
C PRO A 94 -5.92 13.10 -13.22
N ARG A 95 -5.68 14.41 -13.23
CA ARG A 95 -4.89 15.08 -12.18
C ARG A 95 -5.64 15.19 -10.87
N GLU A 96 -6.95 15.34 -10.95
CA GLU A 96 -7.84 15.39 -9.80
C GLU A 96 -8.73 14.14 -9.81
N PHE A 97 -8.73 13.41 -8.71
CA PHE A 97 -9.52 12.20 -8.56
C PHE A 97 -9.76 11.91 -7.08
N THR A 98 -10.66 10.99 -6.82
CA THR A 98 -10.94 10.49 -5.47
C THR A 98 -10.52 9.04 -5.38
N LEU A 99 -9.76 8.69 -4.34
CA LEU A 99 -9.41 7.32 -4.01
C LEU A 99 -10.58 6.67 -3.25
N VAL A 100 -10.98 5.50 -3.71
CA VAL A 100 -11.98 4.68 -3.03
C VAL A 100 -11.30 3.39 -2.58
N PRO A 101 -10.93 3.27 -1.30
CA PRO A 101 -10.26 2.07 -0.81
C PRO A 101 -11.18 0.86 -0.92
N ALA A 102 -10.61 -0.27 -1.32
CA ALA A 102 -11.31 -1.54 -1.28
C ALA A 102 -11.70 -1.86 0.18
N PRO A 103 -12.94 -2.33 0.43
CA PRO A 103 -13.43 -2.51 1.77
C PRO A 103 -12.72 -3.66 2.50
N THR A 104 -12.48 -3.49 3.78
CA THR A 104 -12.00 -4.52 4.69
C THR A 104 -13.12 -4.92 5.65
N ARG A 105 -13.20 -6.19 6.02
CA ARG A 105 -14.16 -6.64 7.02
C ARG A 105 -13.92 -5.90 8.35
N PRO A 106 -14.95 -5.31 8.99
CA PRO A 106 -14.77 -4.51 10.21
C PRO A 106 -14.06 -5.26 11.33
N ARG A 107 -14.35 -6.56 11.49
CA ARG A 107 -13.69 -7.42 12.49
C ARG A 107 -12.18 -7.55 12.21
N SER A 108 -11.79 -7.74 10.95
CA SER A 108 -10.40 -7.82 10.54
C SER A 108 -9.68 -6.49 10.71
N ALA A 109 -10.34 -5.38 10.37
CA ALA A 109 -9.77 -4.04 10.55
C ALA A 109 -9.49 -3.75 12.02
N ARG A 110 -10.39 -4.10 12.94
CA ARG A 110 -10.18 -3.93 14.39
C ARG A 110 -9.02 -4.78 14.90
N ALA A 111 -8.93 -6.04 14.49
CA ALA A 111 -7.84 -6.94 14.89
C ALA A 111 -6.46 -6.47 14.38
N ARG A 112 -6.41 -5.76 13.25
CA ARG A 112 -5.18 -5.25 12.63
C ARG A 112 -4.83 -3.82 13.06
N GLY A 113 -5.61 -3.22 13.98
CA GLY A 113 -5.41 -1.83 14.39
C GLY A 113 -5.79 -0.80 13.34
N GLY A 114 -6.89 -1.01 12.62
CA GLY A 114 -7.41 -0.17 11.56
C GLY A 114 -7.34 -0.82 10.18
N ASP A 115 -8.02 -0.22 9.21
CA ASP A 115 -8.02 -0.70 7.83
C ASP A 115 -6.70 -0.31 7.12
N PRO A 116 -5.84 -1.29 6.77
CA PRO A 116 -4.56 -0.99 6.15
C PRO A 116 -4.71 -0.37 4.75
N VAL A 117 -5.72 -0.74 3.98
CA VAL A 117 -5.95 -0.19 2.64
C VAL A 117 -6.37 1.27 2.72
N SER A 118 -7.28 1.59 3.61
CA SER A 118 -7.68 2.98 3.88
C SER A 118 -6.50 3.82 4.37
N ALA A 119 -5.67 3.28 5.26
CA ALA A 119 -4.47 3.96 5.76
C ALA A 119 -3.48 4.28 4.63
N VAL A 120 -3.27 3.36 3.69
CA VAL A 120 -2.41 3.58 2.51
C VAL A 120 -2.99 4.66 1.60
N CYS A 121 -4.31 4.67 1.37
CA CYS A 121 -4.98 5.71 0.59
C CYS A 121 -4.82 7.10 1.23
N HIS A 122 -5.01 7.21 2.55
CA HIS A 122 -4.83 8.47 3.26
C HIS A 122 -3.36 8.94 3.25
N ALA A 123 -2.41 8.03 3.41
CA ALA A 123 -0.98 8.36 3.30
C ALA A 123 -0.63 8.85 1.90
N ALA A 124 -1.14 8.22 0.86
CA ALA A 124 -0.95 8.67 -0.53
C ALA A 124 -1.56 10.05 -0.78
N ALA A 125 -2.76 10.31 -0.23
CA ALA A 125 -3.45 11.58 -0.38
C ALA A 125 -2.71 12.77 0.26
N GLN A 126 -1.86 12.53 1.26
CA GLN A 126 -1.01 13.57 1.84
C GLN A 126 0.05 14.10 0.88
N HIS A 127 0.44 13.31 -0.10
CA HIS A 127 1.45 13.67 -1.11
C HIS A 127 0.86 14.28 -2.38
N GLN A 128 -0.45 14.23 -2.54
CA GLN A 128 -1.15 14.71 -3.74
C GLN A 128 -2.50 15.35 -3.38
N ARG A 129 -3.00 16.21 -4.28
CA ARG A 129 -4.33 16.81 -4.16
C ARG A 129 -5.41 15.82 -4.60
N VAL A 130 -5.63 14.80 -3.81
CA VAL A 130 -6.66 13.78 -4.06
C VAL A 130 -7.52 13.59 -2.82
N GLY A 131 -8.80 13.33 -3.04
CA GLY A 131 -9.72 12.96 -1.96
C GLY A 131 -9.65 11.47 -1.65
N VAL A 132 -10.08 11.09 -0.47
CA VAL A 132 -10.32 9.70 -0.09
C VAL A 132 -11.77 9.56 0.35
N CYS A 133 -12.48 8.60 -0.22
CA CYS A 133 -13.87 8.34 0.12
C CYS A 133 -14.08 6.85 0.40
N ALA A 134 -14.46 6.51 1.62
CA ALA A 134 -14.81 5.15 2.03
C ALA A 134 -16.25 4.80 1.59
N ALA A 135 -16.50 4.82 0.27
CA ALA A 135 -17.83 4.61 -0.30
C ALA A 135 -18.26 3.14 -0.34
N LEU A 136 -17.33 2.20 -0.17
CA LEU A 136 -17.59 0.77 -0.26
C LEU A 136 -17.56 0.13 1.12
N THR A 137 -18.50 -0.78 1.35
CA THR A 137 -18.54 -1.62 2.56
C THR A 137 -18.66 -3.09 2.16
N MET A 138 -18.12 -3.97 3.00
CA MET A 138 -18.31 -5.40 2.81
C MET A 138 -19.73 -5.77 3.21
N GLY A 139 -20.45 -6.45 2.31
CA GLY A 139 -21.73 -7.06 2.65
C GLY A 139 -21.54 -8.12 3.75
N GLN A 140 -22.51 -8.21 4.66
CA GLN A 140 -22.56 -9.30 5.61
C GLN A 140 -23.06 -10.55 4.84
N SER A 141 -22.25 -11.58 4.81
CA SER A 141 -22.65 -12.92 4.36
C SER A 141 -23.00 -13.77 5.54
#